data_6495ddd9430728d3fe57058085e2fc36
#
_entry.id   6495ddd9430728d3fe57058085e2fc36
#
_cell.length_a   1.000
_cell.length_b   1.000
_cell.length_c   1.000
_cell.angle_alpha   90.00
_cell.angle_beta   90.00
_cell.angle_gamma   90.00
#
_symmetry.space_group_name_H-M   'P 1'
#
loop_
_entity.id
_entity.type
_entity.pdbx_description
1 polymer ?
#
loop_
_entity_poly.entity_id
_entity_poly.type
_entity_poly.pdbx_seq_one_letter_code
_entity_poly.pdbx_strand_id
1 'polypeptide(L)'
;IVDFAHAMGVPASSHEIYPAAFDGMDSVEHVEGTSRRGYSPKMTLGRSYQDVSTIIGAAHMTMTPTLGPRLYDFLTKHPQMRNDPRLALDPPWLKQQILSAPAHADYSGTAKLVMDVYRAGGRIVAGTDQPGPIYLHSELQSYVDFGMSPYEALRAATAVPAGFLQLDAGVIAPGKLADIDLVEGNPLEDIASTANVRQVIANGRRFTVEDLVSGKAKDTPR
;
A
#
# COMPACT_ATOMS: atom_id res chain seq x y z
N ILE A 1 24.95 -5.27 4.05
CA ILE A 1 23.82 -4.42 4.46
C ILE A 1 22.78 -5.26 5.16
N VAL A 2 22.31 -6.38 4.55
CA VAL A 2 21.29 -7.27 5.13
C VAL A 2 21.69 -7.77 6.51
N ASP A 3 22.86 -8.39 6.64
CA ASP A 3 23.37 -8.91 7.92
C ASP A 3 23.40 -7.84 9.01
N PHE A 4 23.73 -6.60 8.64
CA PHE A 4 23.74 -5.48 9.57
C PHE A 4 22.33 -5.08 10.00
N ALA A 5 21.38 -5.00 9.07
CA ALA A 5 19.98 -4.70 9.37
C ALA A 5 19.39 -5.77 10.29
N HIS A 6 19.61 -7.05 9.96
CA HIS A 6 19.13 -8.18 10.75
C HIS A 6 19.76 -8.22 12.15
N ALA A 7 21.06 -7.88 12.28
CA ALA A 7 21.71 -7.76 13.58
C ALA A 7 21.12 -6.64 14.44
N MET A 8 20.50 -5.61 13.81
CA MET A 8 19.74 -4.56 14.49
C MET A 8 18.27 -4.90 14.73
N GLY A 9 17.81 -6.05 14.27
CA GLY A 9 16.40 -6.48 14.38
C GLY A 9 15.46 -5.72 13.44
N VAL A 10 15.95 -5.16 12.32
CA VAL A 10 15.13 -4.46 11.33
C VAL A 10 15.15 -5.18 9.98
N PRO A 11 14.02 -5.21 9.24
CA PRO A 11 13.99 -5.79 7.91
C PRO A 11 14.72 -4.92 6.89
N ALA A 12 15.17 -5.56 5.81
CA ALA A 12 15.82 -4.91 4.67
C ALA A 12 14.96 -5.06 3.41
N SER A 13 14.86 -4.00 2.62
CA SER A 13 14.08 -3.93 1.40
C SER A 13 14.92 -3.58 0.18
N SER A 14 14.48 -3.99 -1.00
CA SER A 14 15.13 -3.70 -2.28
C SER A 14 14.12 -3.41 -3.37
N HIS A 15 14.53 -2.61 -4.36
CA HIS A 15 13.78 -2.40 -5.59
C HIS A 15 13.97 -3.53 -6.63
N GLU A 16 14.94 -4.42 -6.41
CA GLU A 16 15.22 -5.52 -7.33
C GLU A 16 15.19 -6.87 -6.62
N ILE A 17 14.45 -7.81 -7.21
CA ILE A 17 14.26 -9.15 -6.62
C ILE A 17 15.52 -10.01 -6.71
N TYR A 18 16.32 -9.91 -7.79
CA TYR A 18 17.33 -10.92 -8.07
C TYR A 18 18.54 -10.87 -7.14
N PRO A 19 19.22 -9.76 -6.91
CA PRO A 19 20.18 -9.78 -5.82
C PRO A 19 19.49 -9.89 -4.45
N ALA A 20 18.30 -9.25 -4.30
CA ALA A 20 17.60 -9.19 -3.05
C ALA A 20 17.27 -10.56 -2.45
N ALA A 21 16.68 -11.46 -3.21
CA ALA A 21 16.32 -12.80 -2.72
C ALA A 21 17.56 -13.63 -2.35
N PHE A 22 18.63 -13.52 -3.13
CA PHE A 22 19.89 -14.21 -2.85
C PHE A 22 20.59 -13.66 -1.60
N ASP A 23 20.55 -12.34 -1.44
CA ASP A 23 21.20 -11.66 -0.32
C ASP A 23 20.37 -11.69 0.98
N GLY A 24 19.18 -12.31 0.96
CA GLY A 24 18.32 -12.47 2.13
C GLY A 24 17.53 -11.22 2.50
N MET A 25 17.20 -10.36 1.52
CA MET A 25 16.27 -9.23 1.72
C MET A 25 14.87 -9.74 2.11
N ASP A 26 14.16 -8.95 2.93
CA ASP A 26 12.85 -9.32 3.46
C ASP A 26 11.70 -8.81 2.59
N SER A 27 11.94 -7.79 1.76
CA SER A 27 10.92 -7.15 0.94
C SER A 27 11.44 -6.75 -0.43
N VAL A 28 10.50 -6.71 -1.39
CA VAL A 28 10.70 -6.07 -2.70
C VAL A 28 9.67 -4.95 -2.87
N GLU A 29 10.16 -3.79 -3.30
CA GLU A 29 9.34 -2.62 -3.54
C GLU A 29 9.00 -2.50 -5.02
N HIS A 30 7.75 -2.10 -5.29
CA HIS A 30 7.14 -1.92 -6.59
C HIS A 30 6.99 -3.21 -7.42
N VAL A 31 5.96 -3.21 -8.27
CA VAL A 31 5.76 -4.31 -9.23
C VAL A 31 6.92 -4.40 -10.22
N GLU A 32 7.46 -3.25 -10.61
CA GLU A 32 8.59 -3.14 -11.54
C GLU A 32 9.86 -3.79 -11.01
N GLY A 33 10.08 -3.83 -9.71
CA GLY A 33 11.21 -4.50 -9.07
C GLY A 33 11.28 -6.00 -9.35
N THR A 34 10.17 -6.58 -9.76
CA THR A 34 10.07 -7.99 -10.17
C THR A 34 10.40 -8.23 -11.65
N SER A 35 10.66 -7.18 -12.42
CA SER A 35 10.96 -7.27 -13.84
C SER A 35 12.32 -6.67 -14.15
N ARG A 36 13.03 -7.25 -15.14
CA ARG A 36 14.27 -6.66 -15.65
C ARG A 36 14.10 -5.28 -16.30
N ARG A 37 12.87 -4.82 -16.49
CA ARG A 37 12.59 -3.56 -17.18
C ARG A 37 12.98 -2.33 -16.37
N GLY A 38 12.96 -2.40 -15.03
CA GLY A 38 13.16 -1.24 -14.16
C GLY A 38 14.52 -0.54 -14.33
N TYR A 39 15.56 -1.26 -14.77
CA TYR A 39 16.95 -0.76 -14.77
C TYR A 39 17.67 -0.78 -16.10
N SER A 40 17.03 -1.23 -17.18
CA SER A 40 17.61 -1.15 -18.51
C SER A 40 16.63 -0.62 -19.54
N PRO A 41 16.80 0.62 -20.01
CA PRO A 41 15.97 1.19 -21.08
C PRO A 41 16.06 0.43 -22.40
N LYS A 42 17.00 -0.52 -22.50
CA LYS A 42 17.19 -1.38 -23.68
C LYS A 42 16.42 -2.69 -23.62
N MET A 43 15.74 -3.00 -22.49
CA MET A 43 14.99 -4.24 -22.37
C MET A 43 13.53 -4.05 -22.77
N THR A 44 13.17 -4.64 -23.89
CA THR A 44 11.80 -4.66 -24.43
C THR A 44 10.89 -5.73 -23.81
N LEU A 45 11.42 -6.57 -22.93
CA LEU A 45 10.71 -7.70 -22.34
C LEU A 45 9.93 -7.26 -21.09
N GLY A 46 8.86 -6.53 -21.20
CA GLY A 46 7.96 -6.23 -20.11
C GLY A 46 7.35 -7.48 -19.42
N ARG A 47 8.17 -8.51 -19.20
CA ARG A 47 7.81 -9.77 -18.56
C ARG A 47 8.65 -9.97 -17.32
N SER A 48 7.98 -10.20 -16.20
CA SER A 48 8.62 -10.80 -15.02
C SER A 48 9.20 -12.16 -15.40
N TYR A 49 10.25 -12.57 -14.73
CA TYR A 49 10.66 -13.97 -14.81
C TYR A 49 9.50 -14.86 -14.35
N GLN A 50 9.31 -16.02 -14.97
CA GLN A 50 8.20 -16.91 -14.65
C GLN A 50 8.26 -17.48 -13.22
N ASP A 51 9.43 -17.44 -12.61
CA ASP A 51 9.73 -17.96 -11.27
C ASP A 51 9.71 -16.89 -10.16
N VAL A 52 9.52 -15.60 -10.49
CA VAL A 52 9.55 -14.52 -9.51
C VAL A 52 8.57 -14.73 -8.36
N SER A 53 7.32 -15.09 -8.67
CA SER A 53 6.31 -15.33 -7.65
C SER A 53 6.69 -16.50 -6.74
N THR A 54 7.27 -17.55 -7.32
CA THR A 54 7.74 -18.74 -6.59
C THR A 54 8.92 -18.35 -5.68
N ILE A 55 9.85 -17.53 -6.17
CA ILE A 55 11.01 -17.06 -5.38
C ILE A 55 10.54 -16.25 -4.18
N ILE A 56 9.65 -15.26 -4.40
CA ILE A 56 9.11 -14.42 -3.32
C ILE A 56 8.38 -15.27 -2.29
N GLY A 57 7.54 -16.22 -2.74
CA GLY A 57 6.82 -17.13 -1.86
C GLY A 57 7.74 -18.03 -1.05
N ALA A 58 8.71 -18.69 -1.70
CA ALA A 58 9.65 -19.60 -1.06
C ALA A 58 10.61 -18.89 -0.08
N ALA A 59 10.99 -17.66 -0.39
CA ALA A 59 11.82 -16.83 0.48
C ALA A 59 11.00 -16.14 1.60
N HIS A 60 9.69 -16.32 1.66
CA HIS A 60 8.79 -15.65 2.60
C HIS A 60 8.90 -14.11 2.59
N MET A 61 9.30 -13.55 1.46
CA MET A 61 9.43 -12.11 1.28
C MET A 61 8.07 -11.42 1.27
N THR A 62 8.10 -10.14 1.60
CA THR A 62 6.97 -9.24 1.34
C THR A 62 7.13 -8.57 -0.02
N MET A 63 6.01 -8.10 -0.58
CA MET A 63 5.96 -7.26 -1.76
C MET A 63 5.05 -6.07 -1.51
N THR A 64 5.55 -4.86 -1.81
CA THR A 64 4.78 -3.62 -1.77
C THR A 64 4.50 -3.17 -3.21
N PRO A 65 3.34 -3.46 -3.81
CA PRO A 65 3.11 -3.26 -5.25
C PRO A 65 3.12 -1.80 -5.72
N THR A 66 2.65 -0.85 -4.90
CA THR A 66 2.58 0.59 -5.19
C THR A 66 1.86 0.92 -6.51
N LEU A 67 0.57 0.62 -6.55
CA LEU A 67 -0.29 0.73 -7.74
C LEU A 67 -0.81 2.16 -7.97
N GLY A 68 0.00 3.18 -7.68
CA GLY A 68 -0.37 4.59 -7.73
C GLY A 68 -1.19 5.01 -8.95
N PRO A 69 -0.88 4.58 -10.20
CA PRO A 69 -1.69 4.92 -11.37
C PRO A 69 -3.14 4.42 -11.33
N ARG A 70 -3.45 3.42 -10.51
CA ARG A 70 -4.82 2.91 -10.30
C ARG A 70 -5.73 3.91 -9.59
N LEU A 71 -5.19 4.98 -9.00
CA LEU A 71 -5.99 6.05 -8.44
C LEU A 71 -7.00 6.63 -9.45
N TYR A 72 -6.65 6.68 -10.73
CA TYR A 72 -7.56 7.19 -11.76
C TYR A 72 -8.79 6.31 -11.96
N ASP A 73 -8.61 4.99 -11.93
CA ASP A 73 -9.73 4.03 -11.97
C ASP A 73 -10.59 4.15 -10.71
N PHE A 74 -9.95 4.28 -9.54
CA PHE A 74 -10.64 4.50 -8.28
C PHE A 74 -11.50 5.77 -8.31
N LEU A 75 -10.95 6.90 -8.76
CA LEU A 75 -11.68 8.17 -8.90
C LEU A 75 -12.76 8.13 -9.97
N THR A 76 -12.69 7.22 -10.93
CA THR A 76 -13.74 7.00 -11.93
C THR A 76 -14.91 6.21 -11.35
N LYS A 77 -14.62 5.20 -10.54
CA LYS A 77 -15.62 4.41 -9.80
C LYS A 77 -16.25 5.21 -8.66
N HIS A 78 -15.47 6.09 -8.02
CA HIS A 78 -15.85 6.88 -6.85
C HIS A 78 -15.67 8.38 -7.10
N PRO A 79 -16.46 9.00 -8.00
CA PRO A 79 -16.26 10.38 -8.45
C PRO A 79 -16.39 11.42 -7.31
N GLN A 80 -17.10 11.11 -6.23
CA GLN A 80 -17.19 11.96 -5.03
C GLN A 80 -15.85 12.20 -4.38
N MET A 81 -14.89 11.28 -4.51
CA MET A 81 -13.53 11.41 -3.97
C MET A 81 -12.71 12.52 -4.64
N ARG A 82 -13.14 13.00 -5.82
CA ARG A 82 -12.52 14.18 -6.46
C ARG A 82 -12.73 15.47 -5.68
N ASN A 83 -13.73 15.49 -4.80
CA ASN A 83 -14.04 16.61 -3.90
C ASN A 83 -13.65 16.33 -2.45
N ASP A 84 -12.86 15.30 -2.20
CA ASP A 84 -12.42 14.97 -0.84
C ASP A 84 -11.63 16.12 -0.24
N PRO A 85 -11.99 16.61 0.97
CA PRO A 85 -11.30 17.74 1.60
C PRO A 85 -9.81 17.47 1.87
N ARG A 86 -9.42 16.21 2.02
CA ARG A 86 -8.02 15.82 2.23
C ARG A 86 -7.12 16.12 1.03
N LEU A 87 -7.68 16.28 -0.18
CA LEU A 87 -6.93 16.76 -1.36
C LEU A 87 -6.39 18.20 -1.20
N ALA A 88 -6.85 18.94 -0.19
CA ALA A 88 -6.27 20.21 0.16
C ALA A 88 -4.87 20.08 0.80
N LEU A 89 -4.52 18.91 1.28
CA LEU A 89 -3.18 18.61 1.83
C LEU A 89 -2.15 18.35 0.72
N ASP A 90 -2.59 18.02 -0.49
CA ASP A 90 -1.72 17.79 -1.62
C ASP A 90 -1.18 19.12 -2.19
N PRO A 91 0.08 19.14 -2.66
CA PRO A 91 0.58 20.27 -3.44
C PRO A 91 -0.33 20.53 -4.66
N PRO A 92 -0.52 21.80 -5.06
CA PRO A 92 -1.43 22.14 -6.16
C PRO A 92 -1.14 21.38 -7.47
N TRP A 93 0.13 21.16 -7.80
CA TRP A 93 0.55 20.42 -8.99
C TRP A 93 0.12 18.93 -8.92
N LEU A 94 0.23 18.29 -7.75
CA LEU A 94 -0.17 16.90 -7.57
C LEU A 94 -1.69 16.78 -7.64
N LYS A 95 -2.42 17.67 -6.96
CA LYS A 95 -3.87 17.74 -7.06
C LYS A 95 -4.34 17.89 -8.51
N GLN A 96 -3.72 18.80 -9.28
CA GLN A 96 -4.04 18.99 -10.69
C GLN A 96 -3.76 17.71 -11.50
N GLN A 97 -2.64 17.05 -11.27
CA GLN A 97 -2.30 15.79 -11.91
C GLN A 97 -3.33 14.70 -11.61
N ILE A 98 -3.69 14.52 -10.33
CA ILE A 98 -4.70 13.56 -9.89
C ILE A 98 -6.04 13.79 -10.59
N LEU A 99 -6.47 15.04 -10.70
CA LEU A 99 -7.78 15.38 -11.26
C LEU A 99 -7.83 15.35 -12.80
N SER A 100 -6.69 15.46 -13.48
CA SER A 100 -6.61 15.58 -14.95
C SER A 100 -6.21 14.30 -15.68
N ALA A 101 -5.74 13.28 -14.97
CA ALA A 101 -5.26 12.08 -15.64
C ALA A 101 -6.39 11.21 -16.19
N PRO A 102 -6.22 10.63 -17.38
CA PRO A 102 -7.21 9.76 -18.00
C PRO A 102 -7.31 8.43 -17.26
N ALA A 103 -8.52 7.92 -17.07
CA ALA A 103 -8.74 6.55 -16.68
C ALA A 103 -8.32 5.61 -17.83
N HIS A 104 -7.78 4.48 -17.50
CA HIS A 104 -7.44 3.30 -18.30
C HIS A 104 -5.99 3.18 -18.76
N ALA A 105 -5.29 2.32 -18.03
CA ALA A 105 -4.20 1.50 -18.54
C ALA A 105 -4.59 0.02 -18.37
N ASP A 106 -4.06 -0.86 -19.21
CA ASP A 106 -4.21 -2.30 -19.00
C ASP A 106 -3.31 -2.76 -17.87
N TYR A 107 -3.92 -3.13 -16.74
CA TYR A 107 -3.25 -3.64 -15.55
C TYR A 107 -3.32 -5.16 -15.42
N SER A 108 -3.76 -5.89 -16.46
CA SER A 108 -3.93 -7.35 -16.38
C SER A 108 -2.64 -8.09 -16.04
N GLY A 109 -1.51 -7.65 -16.59
CA GLY A 109 -0.18 -8.20 -16.28
C GLY A 109 0.24 -7.93 -14.83
N THR A 110 0.00 -6.71 -14.35
CA THR A 110 0.27 -6.30 -12.97
C THR A 110 -0.62 -7.09 -12.00
N ALA A 111 -1.92 -7.15 -12.27
CA ALA A 111 -2.88 -7.90 -11.48
C ALA A 111 -2.48 -9.38 -11.36
N LYS A 112 -2.12 -9.99 -12.51
CA LYS A 112 -1.66 -11.38 -12.53
C LYS A 112 -0.44 -11.57 -11.64
N LEU A 113 0.56 -10.72 -11.74
CA LEU A 113 1.80 -10.85 -10.97
C LEU A 113 1.56 -10.71 -9.46
N VAL A 114 0.81 -9.68 -9.02
CA VAL A 114 0.48 -9.49 -7.62
C VAL A 114 -0.26 -10.71 -7.07
N MET A 115 -1.22 -11.24 -7.82
CA MET A 115 -1.98 -12.41 -7.41
C MET A 115 -1.18 -13.71 -7.47
N ASP A 116 -0.23 -13.84 -8.39
CA ASP A 116 0.68 -14.99 -8.44
C ASP A 116 1.62 -14.99 -7.23
N VAL A 117 2.16 -13.84 -6.83
CA VAL A 117 2.96 -13.68 -5.60
C VAL A 117 2.11 -14.04 -4.37
N TYR A 118 0.90 -13.48 -4.27
CA TYR A 118 -0.02 -13.77 -3.16
C TYR A 118 -0.34 -15.26 -3.04
N ARG A 119 -0.68 -15.90 -4.16
CA ARG A 119 -1.01 -17.35 -4.20
C ARG A 119 0.20 -18.25 -3.94
N ALA A 120 1.40 -17.81 -4.28
CA ALA A 120 2.63 -18.52 -3.98
C ALA A 120 3.05 -18.42 -2.49
N GLY A 121 2.31 -17.68 -1.66
CA GLY A 121 2.59 -17.50 -0.24
C GLY A 121 3.45 -16.27 0.10
N GLY A 122 3.74 -15.42 -0.89
CA GLY A 122 4.32 -14.10 -0.66
C GLY A 122 3.33 -13.19 0.07
N ARG A 123 3.83 -12.32 0.92
CA ARG A 123 3.02 -11.39 1.70
C ARG A 123 2.89 -10.07 0.96
N ILE A 124 1.67 -9.63 0.70
CA ILE A 124 1.42 -8.30 0.13
C ILE A 124 1.29 -7.28 1.26
N VAL A 125 2.03 -6.19 1.14
CA VAL A 125 1.98 -5.03 2.04
C VAL A 125 1.48 -3.83 1.24
N ALA A 126 0.48 -3.13 1.77
CA ALA A 126 -0.04 -1.94 1.12
C ALA A 126 0.93 -0.77 1.30
N GLY A 127 1.31 -0.16 0.20
CA GLY A 127 2.13 1.04 0.13
C GLY A 127 1.86 1.80 -1.15
N THR A 128 2.10 3.09 -1.17
CA THR A 128 1.65 3.94 -2.27
C THR A 128 2.78 4.60 -3.06
N ASP A 129 3.94 4.78 -2.43
CA ASP A 129 5.05 5.60 -2.96
C ASP A 129 4.59 7.01 -3.42
N GLN A 130 3.45 7.45 -2.88
CA GLN A 130 2.81 8.72 -3.20
C GLN A 130 2.36 9.42 -1.91
N PRO A 131 2.52 10.74 -1.80
CA PRO A 131 2.18 11.48 -0.58
C PRO A 131 0.68 11.72 -0.40
N GLY A 132 -0.14 11.48 -1.43
CA GLY A 132 -1.55 11.86 -1.42
C GLY A 132 -2.42 10.99 -0.51
N PRO A 133 -3.41 11.59 0.17
CA PRO A 133 -4.21 10.92 1.20
C PRO A 133 -5.18 9.86 0.68
N ILE A 134 -5.46 9.82 -0.63
CA ILE A 134 -6.43 8.90 -1.24
C ILE A 134 -5.74 7.66 -1.83
N TYR A 135 -4.43 7.72 -2.08
CA TYR A 135 -3.70 6.63 -2.75
C TYR A 135 -3.81 5.29 -2.03
N LEU A 136 -3.75 5.26 -0.70
CA LEU A 136 -3.87 4.01 0.04
C LEU A 136 -5.22 3.33 -0.18
N HIS A 137 -6.31 4.10 -0.22
CA HIS A 137 -7.65 3.55 -0.45
C HIS A 137 -7.78 2.99 -1.88
N SER A 138 -7.15 3.63 -2.88
CA SER A 138 -7.10 3.11 -4.23
C SER A 138 -6.22 1.85 -4.36
N GLU A 139 -5.17 1.76 -3.58
CA GLU A 139 -4.32 0.58 -3.47
C GLU A 139 -5.13 -0.63 -2.98
N LEU A 140 -5.86 -0.45 -1.87
CA LEU A 140 -6.73 -1.49 -1.30
C LEU A 140 -7.84 -1.91 -2.27
N GLN A 141 -8.47 -0.94 -2.96
CA GLN A 141 -9.44 -1.23 -4.00
C GLN A 141 -8.83 -2.06 -5.13
N SER A 142 -7.59 -1.76 -5.51
CA SER A 142 -6.90 -2.51 -6.56
C SER A 142 -6.65 -3.95 -6.17
N TYR A 143 -6.30 -4.21 -4.92
CA TYR A 143 -6.13 -5.59 -4.43
C TYR A 143 -7.44 -6.39 -4.53
N VAL A 144 -8.56 -5.77 -4.17
CA VAL A 144 -9.88 -6.40 -4.31
C VAL A 144 -10.25 -6.60 -5.79
N ASP A 145 -10.02 -5.60 -6.64
CA ASP A 145 -10.23 -5.71 -8.10
C ASP A 145 -9.38 -6.85 -8.71
N PHE A 146 -8.20 -7.12 -8.16
CA PHE A 146 -7.32 -8.19 -8.59
C PHE A 146 -7.72 -9.58 -8.07
N GLY A 147 -8.60 -9.64 -7.09
CA GLY A 147 -9.19 -10.89 -6.57
C GLY A 147 -8.82 -11.24 -5.14
N MET A 148 -8.24 -10.34 -4.36
CA MET A 148 -8.17 -10.51 -2.90
C MET A 148 -9.56 -10.29 -2.28
N SER A 149 -9.83 -10.95 -1.15
CA SER A 149 -10.98 -10.56 -0.34
C SER A 149 -10.75 -9.19 0.31
N PRO A 150 -11.83 -8.43 0.62
CA PRO A 150 -11.69 -7.18 1.38
C PRO A 150 -10.95 -7.37 2.71
N TYR A 151 -11.15 -8.50 3.37
CA TYR A 151 -10.44 -8.84 4.60
C TYR A 151 -8.92 -8.93 4.40
N GLU A 152 -8.48 -9.63 3.33
CA GLU A 152 -7.05 -9.75 3.02
C GLU A 152 -6.44 -8.41 2.59
N ALA A 153 -7.18 -7.58 1.84
CA ALA A 153 -6.76 -6.23 1.48
C ALA A 153 -6.58 -5.35 2.74
N LEU A 154 -7.49 -5.41 3.70
CA LEU A 154 -7.34 -4.71 4.99
C LEU A 154 -6.12 -5.22 5.77
N ARG A 155 -5.90 -6.52 5.79
CA ARG A 155 -4.72 -7.10 6.46
C ARG A 155 -3.42 -6.63 5.81
N ALA A 156 -3.38 -6.46 4.50
CA ALA A 156 -2.23 -5.94 3.78
C ALA A 156 -1.85 -4.50 4.21
N ALA A 157 -2.80 -3.73 4.74
CA ALA A 157 -2.56 -2.38 5.27
C ALA A 157 -2.44 -2.31 6.81
N THR A 158 -2.61 -3.42 7.53
CA THR A 158 -2.68 -3.41 8.99
C THR A 158 -1.80 -4.50 9.61
N ALA A 159 -2.32 -5.71 9.76
CA ALA A 159 -1.65 -6.79 10.48
C ALA A 159 -0.39 -7.31 9.75
N VAL A 160 -0.38 -7.33 8.43
CA VAL A 160 0.77 -7.83 7.65
C VAL A 160 1.97 -6.91 7.80
N PRO A 161 1.88 -5.58 7.53
CA PRO A 161 3.00 -4.67 7.74
C PRO A 161 3.43 -4.56 9.20
N ALA A 162 2.48 -4.59 10.16
CA ALA A 162 2.83 -4.59 11.58
C ALA A 162 3.69 -5.82 11.95
N GLY A 163 3.30 -7.01 11.47
CA GLY A 163 4.10 -8.22 11.68
C GLY A 163 5.45 -8.18 10.98
N PHE A 164 5.51 -7.63 9.77
CA PHE A 164 6.74 -7.46 9.01
C PHE A 164 7.73 -6.52 9.71
N LEU A 165 7.22 -5.40 10.24
CA LEU A 165 8.01 -4.39 10.94
C LEU A 165 8.20 -4.71 12.45
N GLN A 166 7.68 -5.84 12.92
CA GLN A 166 7.72 -6.27 14.32
C GLN A 166 7.11 -5.25 15.30
N LEU A 167 6.03 -4.58 14.88
CA LEU A 167 5.33 -3.58 15.68
C LEU A 167 4.19 -4.20 16.49
N ASP A 168 3.97 -3.71 17.69
CA ASP A 168 2.80 -4.02 18.50
C ASP A 168 1.56 -3.27 18.04
N ALA A 169 1.21 -3.45 16.75
CA ALA A 169 0.16 -2.73 16.02
C ALA A 169 -0.63 -3.64 15.09
N GLY A 170 -1.49 -3.06 14.25
CA GLY A 170 -2.17 -3.71 13.13
C GLY A 170 -3.38 -4.54 13.50
N VAL A 171 -3.69 -4.70 14.78
CA VAL A 171 -4.90 -5.38 15.30
C VAL A 171 -5.44 -4.64 16.53
N ILE A 172 -6.75 -4.67 16.71
CA ILE A 172 -7.39 -4.11 17.90
C ILE A 172 -7.37 -5.18 19.01
N ALA A 173 -6.42 -5.03 19.92
CA ALA A 173 -6.26 -5.92 21.06
C ALA A 173 -5.58 -5.19 22.25
N PRO A 174 -5.82 -5.63 23.49
CA PRO A 174 -5.09 -5.10 24.66
C PRO A 174 -3.58 -5.21 24.47
N GLY A 175 -2.85 -4.15 24.82
CA GLY A 175 -1.39 -4.08 24.71
C GLY A 175 -0.86 -3.64 23.34
N LYS A 176 -1.73 -3.43 22.34
CA LYS A 176 -1.35 -2.91 21.03
C LYS A 176 -1.43 -1.39 20.97
N LEU A 177 -0.68 -0.79 20.05
CA LEU A 177 -0.75 0.63 19.77
C LEU A 177 -2.18 1.03 19.39
N ALA A 178 -2.64 2.14 19.94
CA ALA A 178 -3.97 2.67 19.67
C ALA A 178 -3.93 3.62 18.45
N ASP A 179 -3.58 3.06 17.28
CA ASP A 179 -3.65 3.70 15.98
C ASP A 179 -4.84 3.12 15.23
N ILE A 180 -5.95 3.85 15.19
CA ILE A 180 -7.26 3.34 14.76
C ILE A 180 -7.95 4.37 13.88
N ASP A 181 -8.42 3.93 12.71
CA ASP A 181 -9.30 4.70 11.84
C ASP A 181 -10.75 4.28 12.05
N LEU A 182 -11.62 5.26 12.29
CA LEU A 182 -13.06 5.09 12.33
C LEU A 182 -13.63 5.51 10.97
N VAL A 183 -14.17 4.56 10.23
CA VAL A 183 -14.73 4.76 8.90
C VAL A 183 -16.25 4.59 8.92
N GLU A 184 -16.95 5.26 8.00
CA GLU A 184 -18.37 5.06 7.78
C GLU A 184 -18.58 3.99 6.70
N GLY A 185 -19.44 3.02 6.97
CA GLY A 185 -19.70 1.87 6.11
C GLY A 185 -18.99 0.60 6.61
N ASN A 186 -19.06 -0.44 5.81
CA ASN A 186 -18.46 -1.74 6.13
C ASN A 186 -17.38 -2.10 5.08
N PRO A 187 -16.08 -1.91 5.39
CA PRO A 187 -15.00 -2.24 4.46
C PRO A 187 -14.91 -3.71 4.06
N LEU A 188 -15.54 -4.62 4.81
CA LEU A 188 -15.62 -6.04 4.44
C LEU A 188 -16.64 -6.34 3.34
N GLU A 189 -17.60 -5.44 3.15
CA GLU A 189 -18.60 -5.51 2.06
C GLU A 189 -18.17 -4.67 0.86
N ASP A 190 -17.67 -3.45 1.14
CA ASP A 190 -17.16 -2.52 0.15
C ASP A 190 -15.86 -1.88 0.66
N ILE A 191 -14.73 -2.31 0.09
CA ILE A 191 -13.40 -1.85 0.50
C ILE A 191 -13.23 -0.33 0.31
N ALA A 192 -13.96 0.31 -0.62
CA ALA A 192 -13.93 1.75 -0.81
C ALA A 192 -14.43 2.51 0.42
N SER A 193 -15.21 1.88 1.31
CA SER A 193 -15.61 2.47 2.59
C SER A 193 -14.41 2.84 3.48
N THR A 194 -13.24 2.26 3.28
CA THR A 194 -12.01 2.69 3.96
C THR A 194 -11.71 4.17 3.75
N ALA A 195 -12.13 4.74 2.62
CA ALA A 195 -11.95 6.16 2.32
C ALA A 195 -12.88 7.09 3.11
N ASN A 196 -13.96 6.56 3.67
CA ASN A 196 -14.95 7.35 4.44
C ASN A 196 -14.50 7.57 5.88
N VAL A 197 -13.27 8.03 6.08
CA VAL A 197 -12.69 8.28 7.40
C VAL A 197 -13.46 9.38 8.12
N ARG A 198 -13.91 9.12 9.34
CA ARG A 198 -14.58 10.07 10.22
C ARG A 198 -13.67 10.59 11.31
N GLN A 199 -12.88 9.71 11.88
CA GLN A 199 -11.95 10.03 12.95
C GLN A 199 -10.70 9.16 12.83
N VAL A 200 -9.58 9.73 13.25
CA VAL A 200 -8.31 9.01 13.40
C VAL A 200 -7.91 9.06 14.86
N ILE A 201 -7.53 7.93 15.41
CA ILE A 201 -6.85 7.85 16.69
C ILE A 201 -5.40 7.50 16.37
N ALA A 202 -4.48 8.37 16.73
CA ALA A 202 -3.05 8.16 16.52
C ALA A 202 -2.33 8.31 17.86
N ASN A 203 -1.61 7.26 18.24
CA ASN A 203 -0.92 7.20 19.54
C ASN A 203 -1.87 7.56 20.70
N GLY A 204 -3.11 7.04 20.66
CA GLY A 204 -4.14 7.28 21.68
C GLY A 204 -4.82 8.66 21.62
N ARG A 205 -4.46 9.54 20.67
CA ARG A 205 -5.07 10.87 20.50
C ARG A 205 -6.06 10.85 19.35
N ARG A 206 -7.24 11.41 19.58
CA ARG A 206 -8.33 11.47 18.60
C ARG A 206 -8.29 12.76 17.78
N PHE A 207 -8.45 12.62 16.46
CA PHE A 207 -8.55 13.70 15.50
C PHE A 207 -9.75 13.49 14.59
N THR A 208 -10.43 14.56 14.21
CA THR A 208 -11.37 14.53 13.07
C THR A 208 -10.61 14.85 11.78
N VAL A 209 -11.19 14.48 10.63
CA VAL A 209 -10.62 14.87 9.34
C VAL A 209 -10.53 16.39 9.21
N GLU A 210 -11.53 17.13 9.73
CA GLU A 210 -11.53 18.60 9.75
C GLU A 210 -10.36 19.16 10.56
N ASP A 211 -10.08 18.61 11.74
CA ASP A 211 -8.94 19.04 12.57
C ASP A 211 -7.61 18.88 11.82
N LEU A 212 -7.44 17.75 11.13
CA LEU A 212 -6.22 17.46 10.37
C LEU A 212 -6.07 18.36 9.15
N VAL A 213 -7.13 18.52 8.35
CA VAL A 213 -7.11 19.34 7.13
C VAL A 213 -6.96 20.82 7.44
N SER A 214 -7.56 21.31 8.52
CA SER A 214 -7.47 22.73 8.92
C SER A 214 -6.17 23.11 9.65
N GLY A 215 -5.33 22.13 9.98
CA GLY A 215 -4.14 22.35 10.81
C GLY A 215 -4.46 22.74 12.27
N LYS A 216 -5.72 22.60 12.69
CA LYS A 216 -6.18 22.91 14.06
C LYS A 216 -5.98 21.74 15.03
N ALA A 217 -5.33 20.67 14.61
CA ALA A 217 -4.91 19.60 15.50
C ALA A 217 -3.96 20.17 16.56
N LYS A 218 -4.54 20.79 17.60
CA LYS A 218 -3.78 21.40 18.70
C LYS A 218 -3.03 20.29 19.42
N ASP A 219 -1.75 20.53 19.66
CA ASP A 219 -0.98 19.81 20.66
C ASP A 219 -1.68 19.95 22.00
N THR A 220 -2.52 18.96 22.34
CA THR A 220 -2.97 18.83 23.71
C THR A 220 -1.79 18.20 24.47
N PRO A 221 -1.23 18.87 25.47
CA PRO A 221 -0.11 18.31 26.23
C PRO A 221 -0.49 16.93 26.79
N ARG A 222 0.49 16.04 26.86
CA ARG A 222 0.38 14.72 27.53
C ARG A 222 0.01 14.88 28.98
#